data_b5d58817cfd1118c8db5d40b8425b955
#
_entry.id   b5d58817cfd1118c8db5d40b8425b955
#
_cell.length_a   1.000
_cell.length_b   1.000
_cell.length_c   1.000
_cell.angle_alpha   90.00
_cell.angle_beta   90.00
_cell.angle_gamma   90.00
#
_symmetry.space_group_name_H-M   'P 1'
#
loop_
_entity.id
_entity.type
_entity.pdbx_description
1 polymer ?
#
loop_
_entity_poly.entity_id
_entity_poly.type
_entity_poly.pdbx_seq_one_letter_code
_entity_poly.pdbx_strand_id
1 'polypeptide(L)'
;MREERFGEITVRLTGGEDREGGGDGPLVVLMHGFGASGTDLVGLWRVLDVPRSMRFAFPEAPHEIPGIWGARAWWMLDLARTERAMEEGPRSYAHEIPPGMEDATDRVVEMLASMQESLGVPEEKLILGGFSQGSMAACNVVFTRDVAPRGLVVLSGTPVNLRAWKSGMTRRQSVPVFQSHGQQDALLSFDAAEELRDAMRAAGMSTE
;
A
#
# COMPACT_ATOMS: atom_id res chain seq x y z
N MET A 1 -15.62 10.65 -10.10
CA MET A 1 -15.10 9.98 -8.87
C MET A 1 -16.28 9.74 -7.96
N ARG A 2 -16.46 8.52 -7.54
CA ARG A 2 -17.48 8.16 -6.54
C ARG A 2 -16.80 7.68 -5.25
N GLU A 3 -17.49 7.80 -4.15
CA GLU A 3 -17.07 7.29 -2.85
C GLU A 3 -17.98 6.12 -2.47
N GLU A 4 -17.41 5.03 -2.01
CA GLU A 4 -18.13 3.83 -1.64
C GLU A 4 -17.43 3.16 -0.44
N ARG A 5 -18.19 2.39 0.35
CA ARG A 5 -17.65 1.70 1.53
C ARG A 5 -17.54 0.21 1.25
N PHE A 6 -16.36 -0.35 1.46
CA PHE A 6 -16.06 -1.77 1.36
C PHE A 6 -15.54 -2.28 2.70
N GLY A 7 -16.27 -3.21 3.32
CA GLY A 7 -16.04 -3.53 4.72
C GLY A 7 -16.17 -2.27 5.59
N GLU A 8 -15.16 -2.00 6.39
CA GLU A 8 -15.13 -0.79 7.25
C GLU A 8 -14.38 0.39 6.61
N ILE A 9 -13.85 0.25 5.40
CA ILE A 9 -13.01 1.25 4.74
C ILE A 9 -13.79 2.01 3.68
N THR A 10 -13.72 3.34 3.73
CA THR A 10 -14.20 4.23 2.68
C THR A 10 -13.17 4.27 1.54
N VAL A 11 -13.63 4.07 0.31
CA VAL A 11 -12.77 4.02 -0.89
C VAL A 11 -13.26 5.01 -1.93
N ARG A 12 -12.35 5.77 -2.50
CA ARG A 12 -12.63 6.65 -3.63
C ARG A 12 -12.27 5.96 -4.92
N LEU A 13 -13.27 5.79 -5.80
CA LEU A 13 -13.15 5.13 -7.09
C LEU A 13 -13.09 6.14 -8.22
N THR A 14 -12.17 5.93 -9.16
CA THR A 14 -12.04 6.76 -10.35
C THR A 14 -11.38 5.99 -11.50
N GLY A 15 -11.21 6.64 -12.66
CA GLY A 15 -10.75 5.96 -13.86
C GLY A 15 -11.83 5.04 -14.43
N GLY A 16 -11.44 4.09 -15.28
CA GLY A 16 -12.38 3.24 -15.97
C GLY A 16 -13.21 3.96 -17.03
N GLU A 17 -14.22 3.29 -17.56
CA GLU A 17 -15.01 3.77 -18.68
C GLU A 17 -15.86 5.00 -18.32
N ASP A 18 -16.38 5.04 -17.10
CA ASP A 18 -17.26 6.10 -16.58
C ASP A 18 -16.52 7.17 -15.77
N ARG A 19 -15.22 7.02 -15.55
CA ARG A 19 -14.38 7.84 -14.65
C ARG A 19 -14.78 7.77 -13.17
N GLU A 20 -15.53 6.75 -12.81
CA GLU A 20 -16.00 6.45 -11.45
C GLU A 20 -15.66 5.02 -11.02
N GLY A 21 -14.69 4.40 -11.71
CA GLY A 21 -14.22 3.05 -11.43
C GLY A 21 -15.06 1.94 -12.07
N GLY A 22 -15.95 2.27 -12.98
CA GLY A 22 -16.75 1.30 -13.74
C GLY A 22 -15.99 0.71 -14.92
N GLY A 23 -16.53 -0.40 -15.46
CA GLY A 23 -15.92 -1.18 -16.53
C GLY A 23 -15.26 -2.46 -16.03
N ASP A 24 -14.57 -3.18 -16.92
CA ASP A 24 -13.96 -4.48 -16.66
C ASP A 24 -12.41 -4.46 -16.67
N GLY A 25 -11.80 -3.27 -16.78
CA GLY A 25 -10.36 -3.08 -16.79
C GLY A 25 -9.69 -3.43 -15.45
N PRO A 26 -8.34 -3.51 -15.41
CA PRO A 26 -7.60 -3.71 -14.18
C PRO A 26 -7.91 -2.64 -13.13
N LEU A 27 -7.86 -3.03 -11.86
CA LEU A 27 -8.04 -2.14 -10.72
C LEU A 27 -6.72 -1.94 -9.98
N VAL A 28 -6.30 -0.70 -9.85
CA VAL A 28 -5.14 -0.28 -9.06
C VAL A 28 -5.63 0.27 -7.72
N VAL A 29 -5.27 -0.40 -6.64
CA VAL A 29 -5.56 0.03 -5.27
C VAL A 29 -4.31 0.67 -4.70
N LEU A 30 -4.37 1.96 -4.37
CA LEU A 30 -3.24 2.71 -3.82
C LEU A 30 -3.59 3.28 -2.45
N MET A 31 -2.89 2.80 -1.44
CA MET A 31 -3.03 3.19 -0.03
C MET A 31 -2.10 4.36 0.29
N HIS A 32 -2.62 5.40 0.94
CA HIS A 32 -1.87 6.60 1.29
C HIS A 32 -0.93 6.40 2.49
N GLY A 33 0.01 7.34 2.69
CA GLY A 33 0.94 7.34 3.81
C GLY A 33 0.32 7.80 5.14
N PHE A 34 1.08 7.62 6.24
CA PHE A 34 0.73 8.13 7.55
C PHE A 34 0.53 9.65 7.53
N GLY A 35 -0.54 10.14 8.12
CA GLY A 35 -0.84 11.57 8.20
C GLY A 35 -1.51 12.16 6.96
N ALA A 36 -1.57 11.42 5.86
CA ALA A 36 -2.29 11.85 4.67
C ALA A 36 -3.79 11.60 4.79
N SER A 37 -4.58 12.28 3.97
CA SER A 37 -6.01 12.02 3.83
C SER A 37 -6.27 10.93 2.79
N GLY A 38 -7.46 10.34 2.80
CA GLY A 38 -7.88 9.40 1.76
C GLY A 38 -7.97 10.00 0.35
N THR A 39 -7.73 11.30 0.18
CA THR A 39 -7.70 11.98 -1.14
C THR A 39 -6.30 12.27 -1.64
N ASP A 40 -5.26 12.01 -0.85
CA ASP A 40 -3.87 12.40 -1.13
C ASP A 40 -3.38 11.89 -2.48
N LEU A 41 -3.55 10.59 -2.75
CA LEU A 41 -3.06 9.96 -3.98
C LEU A 41 -4.04 10.06 -5.16
N VAL A 42 -5.25 10.59 -4.95
CA VAL A 42 -6.30 10.61 -5.98
C VAL A 42 -5.83 11.30 -7.27
N GLY A 43 -5.00 12.34 -7.15
CA GLY A 43 -4.46 13.06 -8.32
C GLY A 43 -3.67 12.20 -9.30
N LEU A 44 -3.09 11.08 -8.85
CA LEU A 44 -2.22 10.22 -9.67
C LEU A 44 -2.91 9.66 -10.91
N TRP A 45 -4.18 9.28 -10.83
CA TRP A 45 -4.88 8.69 -11.98
C TRP A 45 -4.94 9.60 -13.21
N ARG A 46 -4.76 10.92 -13.02
CA ARG A 46 -4.79 11.92 -14.10
C ARG A 46 -3.44 12.13 -14.77
N VAL A 47 -2.36 11.82 -14.07
CA VAL A 47 -0.99 12.09 -14.54
C VAL A 47 -0.26 10.82 -14.98
N LEU A 48 -0.76 9.66 -14.61
CA LEU A 48 -0.22 8.39 -15.07
C LEU A 48 -0.68 8.12 -16.51
N ASP A 49 0.28 7.78 -17.38
CA ASP A 49 0.00 7.35 -18.75
C ASP A 49 -0.35 5.86 -18.76
N VAL A 50 -1.64 5.59 -18.60
CA VAL A 50 -2.19 4.23 -18.50
C VAL A 50 -3.40 4.06 -19.42
N PRO A 51 -3.77 2.81 -19.80
CA PRO A 51 -4.97 2.57 -20.59
C PRO A 51 -6.22 3.22 -19.95
N ARG A 52 -7.13 3.74 -20.80
CA ARG A 52 -8.38 4.39 -20.32
C ARG A 52 -9.29 3.45 -19.52
N SER A 53 -9.20 2.14 -19.75
CA SER A 53 -9.93 1.14 -18.98
C SER A 53 -9.39 0.91 -17.58
N MET A 54 -8.20 1.45 -17.24
CA MET A 54 -7.60 1.30 -15.90
C MET A 54 -8.49 1.98 -14.86
N ARG A 55 -8.86 1.22 -13.83
CA ARG A 55 -9.65 1.67 -12.69
C ARG A 55 -8.73 1.94 -11.51
N PHE A 56 -9.09 2.90 -10.66
CA PHE A 56 -8.32 3.25 -9.48
C PHE A 56 -9.20 3.28 -8.24
N ALA A 57 -8.67 2.76 -7.15
CA ALA A 57 -9.26 2.79 -5.82
C ALA A 57 -8.27 3.39 -4.82
N PHE A 58 -8.72 4.38 -4.08
CA PHE A 58 -7.94 5.07 -3.06
C PHE A 58 -8.64 4.91 -1.71
N PRO A 59 -8.26 3.87 -0.94
CA PRO A 59 -8.83 3.63 0.38
C PRO A 59 -8.38 4.70 1.38
N GLU A 60 -9.27 5.06 2.29
CA GLU A 60 -8.98 5.92 3.43
C GLU A 60 -8.65 5.08 4.65
N ALA A 61 -7.49 5.29 5.23
CA ALA A 61 -7.04 4.55 6.42
C ALA A 61 -8.02 4.74 7.61
N PRO A 62 -8.23 3.71 8.45
CA PRO A 62 -9.32 3.70 9.42
C PRO A 62 -9.11 4.64 10.62
N HIS A 63 -7.87 4.94 10.98
CA HIS A 63 -7.58 5.71 12.19
C HIS A 63 -7.41 7.18 11.91
N GLU A 64 -8.13 8.03 12.67
CA GLU A 64 -7.88 9.48 12.71
C GLU A 64 -6.65 9.78 13.58
N ILE A 65 -5.83 10.74 13.15
CA ILE A 65 -4.71 11.21 13.96
C ILE A 65 -5.19 12.40 14.80
N PRO A 66 -5.18 12.28 16.15
CA PRO A 66 -5.65 13.35 17.02
C PRO A 66 -4.90 14.67 16.77
N GLY A 67 -5.64 15.77 16.72
CA GLY A 67 -5.07 17.11 16.58
C GLY A 67 -4.70 17.54 15.15
N ILE A 68 -4.84 16.67 14.15
CA ILE A 68 -4.55 16.99 12.74
C ILE A 68 -5.79 16.67 11.90
N TRP A 69 -6.50 17.70 11.48
CA TRP A 69 -7.75 17.54 10.74
C TRP A 69 -7.54 16.83 9.39
N GLY A 70 -8.33 15.77 9.15
CA GLY A 70 -8.28 14.99 7.92
C GLY A 70 -7.11 14.01 7.81
N ALA A 71 -6.18 14.01 8.78
CA ALA A 71 -5.04 13.09 8.79
C ALA A 71 -5.47 11.68 9.24
N ARG A 72 -5.02 10.68 8.50
CA ARG A 72 -5.36 9.28 8.70
C ARG A 72 -4.12 8.39 8.82
N ALA A 73 -4.30 7.22 9.42
CA ALA A 73 -3.24 6.21 9.58
C ALA A 73 -3.80 4.80 9.45
N TRP A 74 -3.01 3.90 8.87
CA TRP A 74 -3.31 2.46 8.85
C TRP A 74 -3.12 1.86 10.24
N TRP A 75 -2.07 2.26 10.94
CA TRP A 75 -1.84 2.05 12.37
C TRP A 75 -1.16 3.28 12.97
N MET A 76 -1.31 3.47 14.27
CA MET A 76 -0.72 4.62 14.94
C MET A 76 0.78 4.44 15.10
N LEU A 77 1.53 5.52 14.86
CA LEU A 77 2.96 5.59 15.15
C LEU A 77 3.18 6.32 16.49
N ASP A 78 4.26 5.95 17.18
CA ASP A 78 4.78 6.74 18.28
C ASP A 78 5.41 8.02 17.71
N LEU A 79 4.68 9.12 17.77
CA LEU A 79 5.09 10.40 17.18
C LEU A 79 6.40 10.92 17.82
N ALA A 80 6.55 10.77 19.12
CA ALA A 80 7.77 11.20 19.82
C ALA A 80 9.00 10.38 19.37
N ARG A 81 8.79 9.10 19.05
CA ARG A 81 9.83 8.25 18.46
C ARG A 81 10.12 8.63 17.01
N THR A 82 9.10 9.00 16.26
CA THR A 82 9.25 9.45 14.88
C THR A 82 9.99 10.78 14.79
N GLU A 83 9.67 11.74 15.67
CA GLU A 83 10.37 13.01 15.77
C GLU A 83 11.85 12.82 16.10
N ARG A 84 12.18 11.96 17.09
CA ARG A 84 13.58 11.62 17.39
C ARG A 84 14.30 10.98 16.21
N ALA A 85 13.61 10.13 15.43
CA ALA A 85 14.20 9.53 14.25
C ALA A 85 14.49 10.55 13.13
N MET A 86 13.70 11.63 13.02
CA MET A 86 14.00 12.74 12.12
C MET A 86 15.27 13.50 12.51
N GLU A 87 15.53 13.66 13.82
CA GLU A 87 16.72 14.33 14.34
C GLU A 87 17.98 13.45 14.23
N GLU A 88 17.84 12.14 14.43
CA GLU A 88 18.94 11.17 14.45
C GLU A 88 19.26 10.58 13.06
N GLY A 89 18.41 10.83 12.08
CA GLY A 89 18.48 10.31 10.72
C GLY A 89 17.59 9.08 10.48
N PRO A 90 17.42 8.71 9.19
CA PRO A 90 16.51 7.66 8.78
C PRO A 90 16.94 6.28 9.34
N ARG A 91 15.94 5.47 9.74
CA ARG A 91 16.14 4.15 10.36
C ARG A 91 15.50 3.03 9.56
N SER A 92 16.00 1.81 9.80
CA SER A 92 15.33 0.58 9.37
C SER A 92 14.39 0.09 10.48
N TYR A 93 13.17 -0.28 10.09
CA TYR A 93 12.15 -0.90 10.94
C TYR A 93 11.94 -2.38 10.59
N ALA A 94 12.86 -2.98 9.86
CA ALA A 94 12.74 -4.31 9.24
C ALA A 94 12.35 -5.44 10.20
N HIS A 95 12.73 -5.31 11.47
CA HIS A 95 12.47 -6.35 12.48
C HIS A 95 11.35 -5.99 13.47
N GLU A 96 10.66 -4.90 13.21
CA GLU A 96 9.58 -4.43 14.08
C GLU A 96 8.22 -4.84 13.52
N ILE A 97 7.29 -5.16 14.43
CA ILE A 97 5.88 -5.33 14.09
C ILE A 97 5.15 -4.16 14.75
N PRO A 98 4.76 -3.13 13.99
CA PRO A 98 4.06 -1.99 14.55
C PRO A 98 2.74 -2.43 15.20
N PRO A 99 2.40 -1.96 16.40
CA PRO A 99 1.10 -2.21 17.01
C PRO A 99 -0.03 -1.75 16.07
N GLY A 100 -1.05 -2.60 15.90
CA GLY A 100 -2.20 -2.34 15.01
C GLY A 100 -1.97 -2.70 13.53
N MET A 101 -0.76 -3.06 13.12
CA MET A 101 -0.48 -3.44 11.73
C MET A 101 -1.28 -4.67 11.28
N GLU A 102 -1.41 -5.68 12.14
CA GLU A 102 -2.16 -6.90 11.81
C GLU A 102 -3.66 -6.61 11.65
N ASP A 103 -4.26 -5.82 12.56
CA ASP A 103 -5.65 -5.36 12.44
C ASP A 103 -5.88 -4.58 11.15
N ALA A 104 -4.99 -3.64 10.83
CA ALA A 104 -5.04 -2.90 9.57
C ALA A 104 -4.95 -3.83 8.35
N THR A 105 -4.09 -4.84 8.41
CA THR A 105 -3.95 -5.85 7.34
C THR A 105 -5.25 -6.62 7.13
N ASP A 106 -5.89 -7.07 8.20
CA ASP A 106 -7.14 -7.84 8.12
C ASP A 106 -8.29 -6.98 7.56
N ARG A 107 -8.39 -5.70 7.97
CA ARG A 107 -9.35 -4.75 7.40
C ARG A 107 -9.11 -4.48 5.91
N VAL A 108 -7.85 -4.40 5.47
CA VAL A 108 -7.51 -4.25 4.05
C VAL A 108 -7.92 -5.50 3.27
N VAL A 109 -7.69 -6.69 3.80
CA VAL A 109 -8.11 -7.96 3.15
C VAL A 109 -9.63 -8.01 3.01
N GLU A 110 -10.39 -7.67 4.05
CA GLU A 110 -11.85 -7.61 4.00
C GLU A 110 -12.34 -6.58 2.98
N MET A 111 -11.73 -5.39 2.95
CA MET A 111 -12.01 -4.36 1.95
C MET A 111 -11.75 -4.88 0.53
N LEU A 112 -10.62 -5.53 0.29
CA LEU A 112 -10.27 -6.08 -1.03
C LEU A 112 -11.28 -7.14 -1.47
N ALA A 113 -11.64 -8.07 -0.60
CA ALA A 113 -12.61 -9.12 -0.90
C ALA A 113 -13.98 -8.53 -1.26
N SER A 114 -14.49 -7.60 -0.45
CA SER A 114 -15.75 -6.89 -0.69
C SER A 114 -15.73 -6.10 -2.01
N MET A 115 -14.61 -5.44 -2.30
CA MET A 115 -14.44 -4.65 -3.52
C MET A 115 -14.33 -5.54 -4.76
N GLN A 116 -13.61 -6.65 -4.69
CA GLN A 116 -13.49 -7.61 -5.79
C GLN A 116 -14.86 -8.22 -6.13
N GLU A 117 -15.65 -8.59 -5.14
CA GLU A 117 -17.01 -9.10 -5.34
C GLU A 117 -17.92 -8.05 -5.97
N SER A 118 -17.98 -6.84 -5.38
CA SER A 118 -18.87 -5.76 -5.81
C SER A 118 -18.53 -5.23 -7.21
N LEU A 119 -17.25 -5.12 -7.55
CA LEU A 119 -16.76 -4.54 -8.81
C LEU A 119 -16.43 -5.58 -9.88
N GLY A 120 -16.57 -6.87 -9.58
CA GLY A 120 -16.24 -7.95 -10.50
C GLY A 120 -14.75 -7.97 -10.88
N VAL A 121 -13.85 -7.80 -9.91
CA VAL A 121 -12.39 -7.73 -10.14
C VAL A 121 -11.73 -9.03 -9.69
N PRO A 122 -11.32 -9.91 -10.59
CA PRO A 122 -10.54 -11.07 -10.23
C PRO A 122 -9.08 -10.69 -9.85
N GLU A 123 -8.41 -11.54 -9.08
CA GLU A 123 -7.03 -11.25 -8.58
C GLU A 123 -6.04 -10.92 -9.69
N GLU A 124 -6.16 -11.58 -10.83
CA GLU A 124 -5.30 -11.34 -12.01
C GLU A 124 -5.51 -9.96 -12.67
N LYS A 125 -6.51 -9.21 -12.25
CA LYS A 125 -6.74 -7.81 -12.64
C LYS A 125 -6.50 -6.82 -11.50
N LEU A 126 -6.13 -7.29 -10.30
CA LEU A 126 -5.86 -6.44 -9.14
C LEU A 126 -4.37 -6.05 -9.11
N ILE A 127 -4.08 -4.77 -8.97
CA ILE A 127 -2.75 -4.24 -8.64
C ILE A 127 -2.89 -3.58 -7.27
N LEU A 128 -2.07 -4.02 -6.32
CA LEU A 128 -2.10 -3.50 -4.95
C LEU A 128 -0.83 -2.70 -4.68
N GLY A 129 -0.95 -1.60 -3.97
CA GLY A 129 0.22 -0.82 -3.60
C GLY A 129 -0.11 0.35 -2.69
N GLY A 130 0.87 1.22 -2.53
CA GLY A 130 0.70 2.42 -1.72
C GLY A 130 1.97 3.23 -1.58
N PHE A 131 1.86 4.28 -0.81
CA PHE A 131 2.95 5.19 -0.46
C PHE A 131 3.28 5.09 1.03
N SER A 132 4.57 5.02 1.37
CA SER A 132 5.07 5.02 2.76
C SER A 132 4.36 3.94 3.61
N GLN A 133 3.64 4.28 4.68
CA GLN A 133 2.88 3.35 5.50
C GLN A 133 1.87 2.50 4.69
N GLY A 134 1.23 3.10 3.67
CA GLY A 134 0.32 2.38 2.79
C GLY A 134 1.01 1.31 1.94
N SER A 135 2.26 1.53 1.52
CA SER A 135 3.05 0.51 0.82
C SER A 135 3.48 -0.62 1.75
N MET A 136 3.79 -0.31 3.01
CA MET A 136 4.08 -1.32 4.04
C MET A 136 2.85 -2.19 4.32
N ALA A 137 1.65 -1.58 4.37
CA ALA A 137 0.39 -2.30 4.51
C ALA A 137 0.14 -3.23 3.31
N ALA A 138 0.36 -2.75 2.07
CA ALA A 138 0.26 -3.56 0.86
C ALA A 138 1.22 -4.75 0.89
N CYS A 139 2.49 -4.53 1.24
CA CYS A 139 3.47 -5.59 1.41
C CYS A 139 3.03 -6.62 2.46
N ASN A 140 2.53 -6.15 3.61
CA ASN A 140 2.09 -7.07 4.67
C ASN A 140 0.91 -7.93 4.20
N VAL A 141 -0.07 -7.36 3.49
CA VAL A 141 -1.18 -8.13 2.88
C VAL A 141 -0.63 -9.20 1.94
N VAL A 142 0.18 -8.82 0.95
CA VAL A 142 0.67 -9.74 -0.09
C VAL A 142 1.56 -10.84 0.49
N PHE A 143 2.39 -10.52 1.47
CA PHE A 143 3.37 -11.48 1.99
C PHE A 143 2.86 -12.31 3.17
N THR A 144 1.80 -11.87 3.87
CA THR A 144 1.32 -12.58 5.07
C THR A 144 -0.10 -13.13 4.97
N ARG A 145 -0.87 -12.71 3.96
CA ARG A 145 -2.24 -13.19 3.72
C ARG A 145 -2.33 -13.93 2.38
N ASP A 146 -3.45 -14.55 2.13
CA ASP A 146 -3.68 -15.26 0.85
C ASP A 146 -4.29 -14.31 -0.20
N VAL A 147 -3.51 -13.30 -0.57
CA VAL A 147 -3.81 -12.33 -1.61
C VAL A 147 -2.66 -12.32 -2.60
N ALA A 148 -2.94 -12.64 -3.88
CA ALA A 148 -1.94 -12.72 -4.95
C ALA A 148 -2.29 -11.78 -6.11
N PRO A 149 -2.11 -10.47 -5.95
CA PRO A 149 -2.45 -9.51 -6.98
C PRO A 149 -1.59 -9.70 -8.23
N ARG A 150 -2.07 -9.18 -9.36
CA ARG A 150 -1.30 -9.14 -10.61
C ARG A 150 0.03 -8.38 -10.48
N GLY A 151 0.13 -7.45 -9.56
CA GLY A 151 1.34 -6.67 -9.30
C GLY A 151 1.30 -5.96 -7.96
N LEU A 152 2.47 -5.68 -7.43
CA LEU A 152 2.67 -4.92 -6.19
C LEU A 152 3.42 -3.62 -6.49
N VAL A 153 2.92 -2.48 -5.97
CA VAL A 153 3.53 -1.16 -6.12
C VAL A 153 3.98 -0.65 -4.77
N VAL A 154 5.27 -0.43 -4.60
CA VAL A 154 5.90 0.02 -3.35
C VAL A 154 6.53 1.40 -3.57
N LEU A 155 5.85 2.45 -3.13
CA LEU A 155 6.34 3.83 -3.23
C LEU A 155 6.85 4.29 -1.87
N SER A 156 8.12 4.62 -1.77
CA SER A 156 8.80 5.05 -0.53
C SER A 156 8.51 4.13 0.67
N GLY A 157 8.48 2.81 0.42
CA GLY A 157 8.27 1.79 1.44
C GLY A 157 9.56 1.12 1.87
N THR A 158 9.64 0.77 3.14
CA THR A 158 10.73 0.01 3.73
C THR A 158 10.19 -1.23 4.44
N PRO A 159 11.03 -2.25 4.70
CA PRO A 159 10.53 -3.45 5.35
C PRO A 159 10.11 -3.17 6.81
N VAL A 160 8.99 -3.76 7.18
CA VAL A 160 8.58 -4.04 8.55
C VAL A 160 8.28 -5.53 8.64
N ASN A 161 8.44 -6.19 9.79
CA ASN A 161 8.18 -7.63 9.91
C ASN A 161 8.89 -8.49 8.81
N LEU A 162 10.07 -8.11 8.41
CA LEU A 162 10.79 -8.70 7.26
C LEU A 162 10.94 -10.24 7.39
N ARG A 163 11.02 -10.75 8.62
CA ARG A 163 11.11 -12.19 8.87
C ARG A 163 9.86 -12.93 8.35
N ALA A 164 8.67 -12.43 8.64
CA ALA A 164 7.42 -13.01 8.15
C ALA A 164 7.29 -12.79 6.64
N TRP A 165 7.66 -11.61 6.14
CA TRP A 165 7.60 -11.28 4.71
C TRP A 165 8.46 -12.21 3.86
N LYS A 166 9.69 -12.52 4.27
CA LYS A 166 10.58 -13.45 3.54
C LYS A 166 9.92 -14.80 3.28
N SER A 167 9.18 -15.34 4.26
CA SER A 167 8.42 -16.58 4.07
C SER A 167 7.28 -16.45 3.06
N GLY A 168 6.65 -15.28 3.00
CA GLY A 168 5.59 -14.97 2.04
C GLY A 168 6.11 -14.70 0.63
N MET A 169 7.22 -13.99 0.49
CA MET A 169 7.84 -13.66 -0.79
C MET A 169 8.08 -14.90 -1.65
N THR A 170 8.54 -16.01 -1.05
CA THR A 170 8.76 -17.27 -1.77
C THR A 170 7.49 -17.89 -2.35
N ARG A 171 6.31 -17.57 -1.79
CA ARG A 171 5.02 -18.01 -2.33
C ARG A 171 4.45 -17.04 -3.39
N ARG A 172 5.05 -15.86 -3.54
CA ARG A 172 4.58 -14.76 -4.40
C ARG A 172 5.55 -14.43 -5.54
N GLN A 173 6.38 -15.39 -5.96
CA GLN A 173 7.38 -15.20 -7.03
C GLN A 173 6.76 -14.74 -8.36
N SER A 174 5.51 -15.11 -8.63
CA SER A 174 4.79 -14.70 -9.83
C SER A 174 4.26 -13.26 -9.80
N VAL A 175 4.31 -12.59 -8.64
CA VAL A 175 3.85 -11.21 -8.47
C VAL A 175 5.00 -10.25 -8.81
N PRO A 176 4.94 -9.52 -9.93
CA PRO A 176 5.94 -8.50 -10.24
C PRO A 176 5.80 -7.32 -9.29
N VAL A 177 6.92 -6.70 -8.96
CA VAL A 177 6.98 -5.56 -8.05
C VAL A 177 7.59 -4.36 -8.76
N PHE A 178 6.89 -3.23 -8.72
CA PHE A 178 7.47 -1.93 -8.98
C PHE A 178 7.81 -1.25 -7.66
N GLN A 179 9.07 -0.87 -7.47
CA GLN A 179 9.54 -0.18 -6.27
C GLN A 179 10.22 1.14 -6.63
N SER A 180 9.84 2.21 -5.95
CA SER A 180 10.49 3.51 -6.04
C SER A 180 10.75 4.09 -4.66
N HIS A 181 11.94 4.67 -4.46
CA HIS A 181 12.34 5.30 -3.20
C HIS A 181 13.26 6.49 -3.44
N GLY A 182 13.07 7.57 -2.70
CA GLY A 182 13.92 8.74 -2.77
C GLY A 182 15.27 8.50 -2.08
N GLN A 183 16.38 8.75 -2.76
CA GLN A 183 17.72 8.60 -2.17
C GLN A 183 17.99 9.54 -0.98
N GLN A 184 17.21 10.61 -0.87
CA GLN A 184 17.31 11.62 0.18
C GLN A 184 16.09 11.61 1.10
N ASP A 185 15.38 10.46 1.21
CA ASP A 185 14.27 10.34 2.14
C ASP A 185 14.75 10.51 3.58
N ALA A 186 14.24 11.54 4.25
CA ALA A 186 14.68 11.91 5.59
C ALA A 186 14.07 11.03 6.70
N LEU A 187 13.03 10.24 6.37
CA LEU A 187 12.29 9.41 7.34
C LEU A 187 12.63 7.94 7.23
N LEU A 188 12.64 7.43 6.00
CA LEU A 188 12.80 6.03 5.69
C LEU A 188 14.09 5.85 4.87
N SER A 189 15.02 5.09 5.44
CA SER A 189 16.36 4.91 4.87
C SER A 189 16.30 4.30 3.47
N PHE A 190 17.05 4.86 2.53
CA PHE A 190 17.25 4.29 1.20
C PHE A 190 17.85 2.89 1.27
N ASP A 191 18.81 2.66 2.20
CA ASP A 191 19.41 1.34 2.41
C ASP A 191 18.36 0.31 2.85
N ALA A 192 17.36 0.72 3.67
CA ALA A 192 16.27 -0.18 4.05
C ALA A 192 15.33 -0.49 2.87
N ALA A 193 15.13 0.45 1.95
CA ALA A 193 14.40 0.16 0.72
C ALA A 193 15.16 -0.82 -0.18
N GLU A 194 16.49 -0.69 -0.27
CA GLU A 194 17.34 -1.66 -0.96
C GLU A 194 17.31 -3.03 -0.29
N GLU A 195 17.30 -3.10 1.05
CA GLU A 195 17.14 -4.35 1.81
C GLU A 195 15.83 -5.07 1.43
N LEU A 196 14.72 -4.32 1.30
CA LEU A 196 13.44 -4.87 0.84
C LEU A 196 13.53 -5.41 -0.57
N ARG A 197 14.07 -4.64 -1.51
CA ARG A 197 14.30 -5.05 -2.89
C ARG A 197 15.11 -6.33 -2.98
N ASP A 198 16.23 -6.37 -2.27
CA ASP A 198 17.16 -7.48 -2.31
C ASP A 198 16.54 -8.75 -1.68
N ALA A 199 15.73 -8.60 -0.63
CA ALA A 199 14.97 -9.70 -0.05
C ALA A 199 13.94 -10.28 -1.05
N MET A 200 13.21 -9.42 -1.79
CA MET A 200 12.27 -9.85 -2.83
C MET A 200 13.00 -10.56 -3.98
N ARG A 201 14.11 -10.02 -4.45
CA ARG A 201 14.95 -10.64 -5.50
C ARG A 201 15.53 -11.97 -5.07
N ALA A 202 16.03 -12.06 -3.84
CA ALA A 202 16.55 -13.31 -3.27
C ALA A 202 15.47 -14.39 -3.14
N ALA A 203 14.21 -14.01 -2.98
CA ALA A 203 13.05 -14.90 -2.99
C ALA A 203 12.59 -15.29 -4.41
N GLY A 204 13.20 -14.73 -5.46
CA GLY A 204 12.88 -15.02 -6.87
C GLY A 204 11.77 -14.13 -7.46
N MET A 205 11.40 -13.04 -6.79
CA MET A 205 10.42 -12.08 -7.33
C MET A 205 11.06 -11.15 -8.36
N SER A 206 10.31 -10.79 -9.41
CA SER A 206 10.72 -9.76 -10.37
C SER A 206 10.51 -8.38 -9.76
N THR A 207 11.58 -7.57 -9.65
CA THR A 207 11.52 -6.20 -9.11
C THR A 207 12.15 -5.21 -10.10
N GLU A 208 11.41 -4.17 -10.37
CA GLU A 208 11.83 -3.01 -11.16
C GLU A 208 11.89 -1.76 -10.29
#